data_a623917a9d1babf8f6a93be55e8b4372
#
_entry.id   a623917a9d1babf8f6a93be55e8b4372
#
_cell.length_a   1.000
_cell.length_b   1.000
_cell.length_c   1.000
_cell.angle_alpha   90.00
_cell.angle_beta   90.00
_cell.angle_gamma   90.00
#
_symmetry.space_group_name_H-M   'P 1'
#
loop_
_entity.id
_entity.type
_entity.pdbx_description
1 polymer ?
#
loop_
_entity_poly.entity_id
_entity_poly.type
_entity_poly.pdbx_seq_one_letter_code
_entity_poly.pdbx_strand_id
1 'polypeptide(L)'
;IRLSLVGSEMCIRDRSQIGKDDILLRAVVSRTSVYKNEPLHVAFKLYTRVPYVNIVPESAPSFNGFWSQDLTDPNAGRVGRETYNGKVYETRVLYDYLLYPQQVGALAIEPVEMTVVAQVVVQSRNADPFFGSGREVYNVPRKVQSQRAAVTVKPLPTGAPASFSGAVGNFTMDAQFPSERIAANSGATVTVKISGTGNLTFVQAPKLPLPTSFEQYNVKTTESINTSAAGISGYRQFEYPFIARAEGTYEVEPVEFSYFDPSRMQYMTLKSK
;
A
#
# COMPACT_ATOMS: atom_id res chain seq x y z
N ILE A 1 25.97 -47.51 -33.26
CA ILE A 1 25.57 -47.11 -31.90
C ILE A 1 24.53 -46.00 -32.00
N ARG A 2 23.26 -46.34 -31.81
CA ARG A 2 22.19 -45.33 -31.67
C ARG A 2 22.18 -44.88 -30.21
N LEU A 3 22.66 -43.70 -29.96
CA LEU A 3 22.43 -42.99 -28.69
C LEU A 3 21.01 -42.43 -28.72
N SER A 4 20.11 -43.11 -28.02
CA SER A 4 18.75 -42.63 -27.75
C SER A 4 18.79 -41.55 -26.66
N LEU A 5 18.47 -40.32 -27.02
CA LEU A 5 18.22 -39.19 -26.08
C LEU A 5 16.88 -39.42 -25.36
N VAL A 6 16.88 -40.34 -24.39
CA VAL A 6 15.66 -40.68 -23.58
C VAL A 6 15.29 -39.55 -22.64
N GLY A 7 16.19 -38.59 -22.34
CA GLY A 7 15.93 -37.51 -21.38
C GLY A 7 15.06 -36.35 -21.88
N SER A 8 14.99 -36.10 -23.18
CA SER A 8 14.28 -34.91 -23.71
C SER A 8 12.78 -35.14 -23.91
N GLU A 9 12.38 -36.37 -24.26
CA GLU A 9 10.92 -36.69 -24.45
C GLU A 9 10.18 -36.81 -23.13
N MET A 10 10.83 -37.24 -22.06
CA MET A 10 10.24 -37.34 -20.72
C MET A 10 9.94 -35.95 -20.13
N CYS A 11 10.84 -34.99 -20.30
CA CYS A 11 10.62 -33.58 -19.88
C CYS A 11 9.49 -32.89 -20.64
N ILE A 12 9.22 -33.30 -21.89
CA ILE A 12 8.15 -32.70 -22.72
C ILE A 12 6.77 -33.22 -22.29
N ARG A 13 6.65 -34.49 -21.91
CA ARG A 13 5.39 -35.06 -21.42
C ARG A 13 4.96 -34.50 -20.07
N ASP A 14 5.90 -34.30 -19.15
CA ASP A 14 5.62 -33.76 -17.82
C ASP A 14 5.21 -32.28 -17.85
N ARG A 15 5.79 -31.50 -18.76
CA ARG A 15 5.35 -30.12 -19.00
C ARG A 15 3.91 -30.01 -19.53
N SER A 16 3.40 -31.04 -20.21
CA SER A 16 2.03 -31.06 -20.75
C SER A 16 0.96 -31.41 -19.69
N GLN A 17 1.34 -31.92 -18.54
CA GLN A 17 0.40 -32.27 -17.46
C GLN A 17 -0.01 -31.05 -16.62
N ILE A 18 0.77 -29.96 -16.64
CA ILE A 18 0.40 -28.70 -15.98
C ILE A 18 -0.18 -27.76 -17.02
N GLY A 19 -1.49 -27.58 -16.96
CA GLY A 19 -2.22 -26.65 -17.86
C GLY A 19 -1.79 -25.20 -17.65
N LYS A 20 -2.00 -24.37 -18.66
CA LYS A 20 -1.66 -22.93 -18.59
C LYS A 20 -2.38 -22.22 -17.43
N ASP A 21 -3.57 -22.70 -17.09
CA ASP A 21 -4.42 -22.12 -16.04
C ASP A 21 -4.21 -22.77 -14.65
N ASP A 22 -3.30 -23.73 -14.50
CA ASP A 22 -3.13 -24.40 -13.23
C ASP A 22 -2.27 -23.59 -12.25
N ILE A 23 -1.48 -22.66 -12.78
CA ILE A 23 -0.67 -21.73 -11.98
C ILE A 23 -0.79 -20.36 -12.61
N LEU A 24 -1.32 -19.39 -11.86
CA LEU A 24 -1.49 -18.02 -12.30
C LEU A 24 -0.90 -17.06 -11.25
N LEU A 25 -0.25 -16.01 -11.70
CA LEU A 25 0.14 -14.88 -10.88
C LEU A 25 -0.70 -13.68 -11.27
N ARG A 26 -1.35 -13.02 -10.29
CA ARG A 26 -2.25 -11.90 -10.54
C ARG A 26 -1.90 -10.70 -9.68
N ALA A 27 -1.88 -9.52 -10.30
CA ALA A 27 -1.93 -8.24 -9.60
C ALA A 27 -3.40 -7.90 -9.32
N VAL A 28 -3.80 -7.93 -8.06
CA VAL A 28 -5.16 -7.60 -7.60
C VAL A 28 -5.13 -6.19 -7.03
N VAL A 29 -5.78 -5.26 -7.72
CA VAL A 29 -5.82 -3.84 -7.35
C VAL A 29 -7.18 -3.53 -6.76
N SER A 30 -7.21 -2.82 -5.63
CA SER A 30 -8.46 -2.47 -4.94
C SER A 30 -9.33 -1.50 -5.72
N ARG A 31 -8.72 -0.60 -6.50
CA ARG A 31 -9.38 0.42 -7.32
C ARG A 31 -8.56 0.71 -8.57
N THR A 32 -9.24 0.92 -9.69
CA THR A 32 -8.62 1.30 -10.97
C THR A 32 -8.72 2.80 -11.27
N SER A 33 -9.45 3.55 -10.44
CA SER A 33 -9.60 5.01 -10.57
C SER A 33 -9.62 5.64 -9.20
N VAL A 34 -8.68 6.57 -8.95
CA VAL A 34 -8.47 7.25 -7.67
C VAL A 34 -8.10 8.71 -7.93
N TYR A 35 -8.20 9.56 -6.91
CA TYR A 35 -7.62 10.90 -6.93
C TYR A 35 -6.12 10.88 -6.59
N LYS A 36 -5.41 11.93 -6.98
CA LYS A 36 -4.03 12.13 -6.52
C LYS A 36 -3.98 12.11 -4.99
N ASN A 37 -3.01 11.39 -4.42
CA ASN A 37 -2.85 11.16 -2.98
C ASN A 37 -3.97 10.35 -2.30
N GLU A 38 -4.92 9.77 -3.03
CA GLU A 38 -5.88 8.80 -2.49
C GLU A 38 -5.26 7.41 -2.44
N PRO A 39 -5.36 6.67 -1.31
CA PRO A 39 -4.75 5.35 -1.20
C PRO A 39 -5.42 4.32 -2.11
N LEU A 40 -4.60 3.43 -2.66
CA LEU A 40 -5.05 2.18 -3.25
C LEU A 40 -4.14 1.03 -2.80
N HIS A 41 -4.73 -0.14 -2.73
CA HIS A 41 -4.04 -1.36 -2.32
C HIS A 41 -3.80 -2.27 -3.52
N VAL A 42 -2.63 -2.89 -3.60
CA VAL A 42 -2.29 -3.90 -4.58
C VAL A 42 -1.67 -5.12 -3.92
N ALA A 43 -2.20 -6.29 -4.26
CA ALA A 43 -1.66 -7.58 -3.84
C ALA A 43 -1.27 -8.41 -5.06
N PHE A 44 -0.05 -8.97 -5.05
CA PHE A 44 0.35 -9.97 -6.03
C PHE A 44 0.05 -11.34 -5.43
N LYS A 45 -0.92 -12.02 -6.02
CA LYS A 45 -1.43 -13.31 -5.55
C LYS A 45 -1.09 -14.43 -6.51
N LEU A 46 -0.53 -15.50 -5.97
CA LEU A 46 -0.40 -16.78 -6.65
C LEU A 46 -1.72 -17.54 -6.53
N TYR A 47 -2.21 -18.06 -7.63
CA TYR A 47 -3.34 -18.98 -7.75
C TYR A 47 -2.82 -20.29 -8.26
N THR A 48 -3.01 -21.39 -7.54
CA THR A 48 -2.54 -22.71 -7.94
C THR A 48 -3.59 -23.78 -7.73
N ARG A 49 -3.62 -24.77 -8.64
CA ARG A 49 -4.43 -25.99 -8.57
C ARG A 49 -3.56 -27.23 -8.46
N VAL A 50 -2.26 -27.06 -8.48
CA VAL A 50 -1.27 -28.13 -8.37
C VAL A 50 -0.36 -27.86 -7.17
N PRO A 51 0.15 -28.90 -6.50
CA PRO A 51 1.15 -28.74 -5.46
C PRO A 51 2.42 -28.08 -6.01
N TYR A 52 3.11 -27.32 -5.18
CA TYR A 52 4.42 -26.74 -5.50
C TYR A 52 5.34 -26.82 -4.28
N VAL A 53 6.66 -26.80 -4.53
CA VAL A 53 7.68 -26.88 -3.48
C VAL A 53 8.42 -25.58 -3.27
N ASN A 54 8.50 -24.74 -4.31
CA ASN A 54 9.24 -23.49 -4.24
C ASN A 54 8.65 -22.42 -5.15
N ILE A 55 8.91 -21.16 -4.78
CA ILE A 55 8.60 -19.96 -5.57
C ILE A 55 9.87 -19.13 -5.61
N VAL A 56 10.38 -18.84 -6.80
CA VAL A 56 11.58 -18.06 -7.02
C VAL A 56 11.16 -16.74 -7.69
N PRO A 57 11.31 -15.59 -7.02
CA PRO A 57 11.08 -14.27 -7.63
C PRO A 57 12.10 -14.03 -8.76
N GLU A 58 11.63 -13.58 -9.93
CA GLU A 58 12.46 -13.18 -11.06
C GLU A 58 12.56 -11.64 -11.15
N SER A 59 11.52 -10.94 -10.69
CA SER A 59 11.49 -9.48 -10.62
C SER A 59 10.81 -9.00 -9.35
N ALA A 60 11.25 -7.84 -8.85
CA ALA A 60 10.58 -7.15 -7.76
C ALA A 60 9.46 -6.24 -8.28
N PRO A 61 8.38 -6.01 -7.48
CA PRO A 61 7.37 -5.02 -7.83
C PRO A 61 7.96 -3.61 -7.97
N SER A 62 7.48 -2.86 -8.97
CA SER A 62 7.86 -1.48 -9.23
C SER A 62 6.62 -0.60 -9.43
N PHE A 63 6.62 0.59 -8.83
CA PHE A 63 5.46 1.47 -8.76
C PHE A 63 5.81 2.90 -9.18
N ASN A 64 6.14 3.07 -10.45
CA ASN A 64 6.49 4.38 -10.99
C ASN A 64 5.31 5.36 -10.89
N GLY A 65 5.54 6.55 -10.30
CA GLY A 65 4.51 7.55 -10.07
C GLY A 65 3.68 7.36 -8.80
N PHE A 66 4.00 6.33 -8.00
CA PHE A 66 3.40 6.11 -6.69
C PHE A 66 4.45 6.20 -5.57
N TRP A 67 4.03 6.68 -4.41
CA TRP A 67 4.68 6.35 -3.16
C TRP A 67 4.13 5.01 -2.68
N SER A 68 5.00 4.11 -2.25
CA SER A 68 4.62 2.75 -1.87
C SER A 68 5.07 2.40 -0.46
N GLN A 69 4.23 1.69 0.26
CA GLN A 69 4.52 1.07 1.54
C GLN A 69 4.34 -0.43 1.42
N ASP A 70 5.37 -1.18 1.75
CA ASP A 70 5.30 -2.63 1.81
C ASP A 70 4.52 -3.08 3.04
N LEU A 71 3.48 -3.88 2.82
CA LEU A 71 2.65 -4.52 3.84
C LEU A 71 2.84 -6.04 3.86
N THR A 72 3.78 -6.55 3.05
CA THR A 72 4.00 -7.98 2.91
C THR A 72 4.36 -8.59 4.26
N ASP A 73 3.53 -9.47 4.76
CA ASP A 73 3.83 -10.25 5.96
C ASP A 73 4.63 -11.50 5.56
N PRO A 74 5.91 -11.59 5.90
CA PRO A 74 6.75 -12.74 5.56
C PRO A 74 6.25 -14.04 6.22
N ASN A 75 5.44 -13.94 7.29
CA ASN A 75 4.86 -15.07 8.00
C ASN A 75 3.41 -15.37 7.56
N ALA A 76 2.86 -14.60 6.62
CA ALA A 76 1.51 -14.82 6.10
C ALA A 76 1.44 -16.10 5.25
N GLY A 77 1.65 -17.24 5.89
CA GLY A 77 1.41 -18.56 5.32
C GLY A 77 -0.07 -18.86 5.07
N ARG A 78 -0.94 -17.83 5.03
CA ARG A 78 -2.37 -18.02 4.82
C ARG A 78 -2.63 -18.42 3.38
N VAL A 79 -2.85 -19.72 3.21
CA VAL A 79 -3.41 -20.27 1.97
C VAL A 79 -4.91 -20.00 2.02
N GLY A 80 -5.39 -19.19 1.09
CA GLY A 80 -6.83 -18.96 0.87
C GLY A 80 -7.37 -19.89 -0.20
N ARG A 81 -8.69 -19.90 -0.38
CA ARG A 81 -9.36 -20.50 -1.53
C ARG A 81 -10.22 -19.48 -2.22
N GLU A 82 -10.03 -19.33 -3.52
CA GLU A 82 -10.80 -18.39 -4.34
C GLU A 82 -11.24 -19.07 -5.64
N THR A 83 -12.42 -18.69 -6.12
CA THR A 83 -12.90 -19.10 -7.44
C THR A 83 -12.54 -18.02 -8.46
N TYR A 84 -11.86 -18.41 -9.54
CA TYR A 84 -11.52 -17.54 -10.64
C TYR A 84 -11.80 -18.24 -11.97
N ASN A 85 -12.53 -17.57 -12.87
CA ASN A 85 -12.97 -18.12 -14.16
C ASN A 85 -13.62 -19.52 -14.04
N GLY A 86 -14.48 -19.71 -13.02
CA GLY A 86 -15.18 -20.97 -12.77
C GLY A 86 -14.33 -22.11 -12.19
N LYS A 87 -13.05 -21.87 -11.90
CA LYS A 87 -12.12 -22.83 -11.30
C LYS A 87 -11.77 -22.43 -9.88
N VAL A 88 -11.67 -23.42 -8.98
CA VAL A 88 -11.25 -23.20 -7.59
C VAL A 88 -9.72 -23.31 -7.51
N TYR A 89 -9.09 -22.33 -6.87
CA TYR A 89 -7.65 -22.25 -6.66
C TYR A 89 -7.33 -22.15 -5.17
N GLU A 90 -6.21 -22.70 -4.80
CA GLU A 90 -5.52 -22.28 -3.59
C GLU A 90 -4.78 -20.97 -3.90
N THR A 91 -4.88 -19.99 -3.00
CA THR A 91 -4.30 -18.66 -3.21
C THR A 91 -3.33 -18.30 -2.11
N ARG A 92 -2.25 -17.62 -2.49
CA ARG A 92 -1.27 -17.08 -1.54
C ARG A 92 -0.89 -15.67 -1.96
N VAL A 93 -0.93 -14.72 -1.02
CA VAL A 93 -0.39 -13.38 -1.21
C VAL A 93 1.13 -13.46 -1.12
N LEU A 94 1.83 -13.01 -2.15
CA LEU A 94 3.29 -13.01 -2.22
C LEU A 94 3.87 -11.64 -1.97
N TYR A 95 3.20 -10.59 -2.46
CA TYR A 95 3.52 -9.20 -2.19
C TYR A 95 2.25 -8.43 -1.90
N ASP A 96 2.32 -7.52 -0.97
CA ASP A 96 1.22 -6.69 -0.52
C ASP A 96 1.67 -5.25 -0.32
N TYR A 97 1.02 -4.28 -1.00
CA TYR A 97 1.46 -2.89 -0.99
C TYR A 97 0.30 -1.92 -0.85
N LEU A 98 0.54 -0.89 -0.07
CA LEU A 98 -0.27 0.33 -0.06
C LEU A 98 0.41 1.36 -0.96
N LEU A 99 -0.35 1.94 -1.89
CA LEU A 99 0.14 2.91 -2.85
C LEU A 99 -0.59 4.24 -2.71
N TYR A 100 0.16 5.35 -2.86
CA TYR A 100 -0.38 6.71 -2.99
C TYR A 100 0.12 7.32 -4.29
N PRO A 101 -0.76 7.59 -5.28
CA PRO A 101 -0.35 8.17 -6.54
C PRO A 101 0.13 9.61 -6.36
N GLN A 102 1.32 9.91 -6.88
CA GLN A 102 1.95 11.23 -6.79
C GLN A 102 1.76 12.03 -8.08
N GLN A 103 1.39 11.38 -9.17
CA GLN A 103 1.20 11.97 -10.49
C GLN A 103 -0.23 11.76 -10.97
N VAL A 104 -0.74 12.68 -11.76
CA VAL A 104 -2.06 12.61 -12.40
C VAL A 104 -1.93 11.96 -13.77
N GLY A 105 -2.95 11.23 -14.19
CA GLY A 105 -3.02 10.59 -15.50
C GLY A 105 -3.09 9.07 -15.41
N ALA A 106 -2.73 8.39 -16.48
CA ALA A 106 -2.71 6.93 -16.53
C ALA A 106 -1.38 6.42 -15.97
N LEU A 107 -1.41 5.83 -14.80
CA LEU A 107 -0.28 5.12 -14.20
C LEU A 107 -0.44 3.61 -14.39
N ALA A 108 0.67 2.90 -14.30
CA ALA A 108 0.66 1.45 -14.43
C ALA A 108 1.39 0.78 -13.27
N ILE A 109 0.83 -0.34 -12.84
CA ILE A 109 1.50 -1.32 -12.00
C ILE A 109 2.07 -2.36 -12.95
N GLU A 110 3.41 -2.40 -13.01
CA GLU A 110 4.11 -3.26 -13.96
C GLU A 110 4.00 -4.74 -13.55
N PRO A 111 4.08 -5.66 -14.53
CA PRO A 111 4.04 -7.08 -14.27
C PRO A 111 5.20 -7.54 -13.37
N VAL A 112 4.92 -8.51 -12.51
CA VAL A 112 5.91 -9.25 -11.72
C VAL A 112 6.06 -10.63 -12.30
N GLU A 113 7.29 -11.13 -12.38
CA GLU A 113 7.62 -12.46 -12.88
C GLU A 113 8.16 -13.36 -11.77
N MET A 114 7.76 -14.62 -11.79
CA MET A 114 8.21 -15.64 -10.85
C MET A 114 8.34 -16.99 -11.52
N THR A 115 9.21 -17.83 -10.98
CA THR A 115 9.25 -19.25 -11.32
C THR A 115 8.68 -20.07 -10.16
N VAL A 116 7.59 -20.77 -10.41
CA VAL A 116 6.95 -21.69 -9.48
C VAL A 116 7.41 -23.11 -9.80
N VAL A 117 8.00 -23.80 -8.82
CA VAL A 117 8.42 -25.18 -8.97
C VAL A 117 7.27 -26.09 -8.53
N ALA A 118 6.47 -26.51 -9.51
CA ALA A 118 5.31 -27.38 -9.29
C ALA A 118 5.72 -28.85 -9.16
N GLN A 119 4.95 -29.61 -8.39
CA GLN A 119 5.11 -31.07 -8.27
C GLN A 119 4.08 -31.79 -9.13
N VAL A 120 4.58 -32.70 -9.96
CA VAL A 120 3.75 -33.61 -10.75
C VAL A 120 4.02 -35.04 -10.31
N VAL A 121 2.95 -35.74 -9.98
CA VAL A 121 3.00 -37.16 -9.61
C VAL A 121 2.62 -37.98 -10.83
N VAL A 122 3.55 -38.79 -11.32
CA VAL A 122 3.33 -39.68 -12.47
C VAL A 122 3.32 -41.13 -12.00
N GLN A 123 2.39 -41.94 -12.51
CA GLN A 123 2.40 -43.38 -12.28
C GLN A 123 3.52 -44.00 -13.13
N SER A 124 4.51 -44.61 -12.47
CA SER A 124 5.56 -45.36 -13.16
C SER A 124 4.98 -46.54 -13.93
N ARG A 125 5.37 -46.71 -15.18
CA ARG A 125 4.98 -47.86 -16.00
C ARG A 125 5.63 -49.17 -15.57
N ASN A 126 6.67 -49.10 -14.72
CA ASN A 126 7.44 -50.24 -14.22
C ASN A 126 7.10 -50.55 -12.74
N ALA A 127 5.86 -50.28 -12.33
CA ALA A 127 5.42 -50.64 -10.98
C ALA A 127 5.49 -52.18 -10.81
N ASP A 128 6.37 -52.66 -9.94
CA ASP A 128 6.44 -54.03 -9.54
C ASP A 128 5.16 -54.34 -8.68
N PRO A 129 4.33 -55.31 -9.05
CA PRO A 129 3.11 -55.64 -8.33
C PRO A 129 3.32 -56.02 -6.86
N PHE A 130 4.55 -56.35 -6.46
CA PHE A 130 4.92 -56.82 -5.12
C PHE A 130 5.58 -55.78 -4.22
N PHE A 131 6.20 -54.71 -4.77
CA PHE A 131 7.05 -53.77 -4.01
C PHE A 131 6.60 -52.31 -4.01
N GLY A 132 5.33 -52.01 -4.24
CA GLY A 132 4.81 -50.68 -3.99
C GLY A 132 4.21 -49.95 -5.19
N SER A 133 3.37 -48.94 -4.93
CA SER A 133 2.77 -48.07 -5.93
C SER A 133 3.87 -47.24 -6.60
N GLY A 134 4.28 -47.61 -7.80
CA GLY A 134 5.27 -46.85 -8.59
C GLY A 134 4.84 -45.42 -8.91
N ARG A 135 4.81 -44.57 -7.90
CA ARG A 135 4.58 -43.13 -8.06
C ARG A 135 5.92 -42.41 -8.06
N GLU A 136 6.18 -41.69 -9.12
CA GLU A 136 7.36 -40.85 -9.26
C GLU A 136 6.91 -39.38 -9.15
N VAL A 137 7.68 -38.58 -8.41
CA VAL A 137 7.40 -37.14 -8.21
C VAL A 137 8.43 -36.34 -8.98
N TYR A 138 7.97 -35.49 -9.88
CA TYR A 138 8.82 -34.62 -10.68
C TYR A 138 8.59 -33.14 -10.28
N ASN A 139 9.70 -32.40 -10.17
CA ASN A 139 9.69 -30.97 -9.95
C ASN A 139 9.78 -30.23 -11.28
N VAL A 140 8.71 -29.56 -11.67
CA VAL A 140 8.60 -28.88 -12.96
C VAL A 140 8.58 -27.36 -12.75
N PRO A 141 9.62 -26.63 -13.15
CA PRO A 141 9.61 -25.18 -13.06
C PRO A 141 8.67 -24.56 -14.09
N ARG A 142 7.81 -23.64 -13.64
CA ARG A 142 6.87 -22.88 -14.45
C ARG A 142 7.07 -21.39 -14.21
N LYS A 143 7.46 -20.68 -15.27
CA LYS A 143 7.51 -19.22 -15.26
C LYS A 143 6.11 -18.66 -15.39
N VAL A 144 5.73 -17.79 -14.47
CA VAL A 144 4.43 -17.10 -14.45
C VAL A 144 4.66 -15.61 -14.30
N GLN A 145 3.77 -14.82 -14.90
CA GLN A 145 3.83 -13.37 -14.90
C GLN A 145 2.44 -12.81 -14.56
N SER A 146 2.40 -11.77 -13.72
CA SER A 146 1.16 -11.06 -13.50
C SER A 146 0.80 -10.18 -14.70
N GLN A 147 -0.48 -9.86 -14.84
CA GLN A 147 -0.90 -8.86 -15.81
C GLN A 147 -0.46 -7.46 -15.37
N ARG A 148 -0.24 -6.59 -16.34
CA ARG A 148 -0.12 -5.15 -16.13
C ARG A 148 -1.47 -4.60 -15.68
N ALA A 149 -1.50 -3.79 -14.62
CA ALA A 149 -2.72 -3.14 -14.15
C ALA A 149 -2.63 -1.62 -14.38
N ALA A 150 -3.65 -1.07 -15.04
CA ALA A 150 -3.76 0.36 -15.26
C ALA A 150 -4.56 1.03 -14.13
N VAL A 151 -4.08 2.18 -13.66
CA VAL A 151 -4.74 3.02 -12.66
C VAL A 151 -4.89 4.42 -13.22
N THR A 152 -6.12 4.90 -13.31
CA THR A 152 -6.42 6.28 -13.70
C THR A 152 -6.41 7.18 -12.48
N VAL A 153 -5.45 8.11 -12.44
CA VAL A 153 -5.33 9.07 -11.34
C VAL A 153 -5.94 10.41 -11.76
N LYS A 154 -7.03 10.77 -11.10
CA LYS A 154 -7.75 12.03 -11.33
C LYS A 154 -7.03 13.19 -10.64
N PRO A 155 -7.01 14.39 -11.25
CA PRO A 155 -6.60 15.60 -10.54
C PRO A 155 -7.59 15.91 -9.43
N LEU A 156 -7.12 16.57 -8.38
CA LEU A 156 -8.01 17.15 -7.38
C LEU A 156 -8.83 18.27 -8.02
N PRO A 157 -10.09 18.48 -7.61
CA PRO A 157 -10.93 19.55 -8.13
C PRO A 157 -10.28 20.93 -7.96
N THR A 158 -10.66 21.87 -8.82
CA THR A 158 -10.28 23.27 -8.67
C THR A 158 -10.97 23.94 -7.47
N GLY A 159 -10.45 25.04 -6.97
CA GLY A 159 -11.03 25.77 -5.84
C GLY A 159 -10.57 25.25 -4.47
N ALA A 160 -9.37 24.71 -4.37
CA ALA A 160 -8.78 24.35 -3.09
C ALA A 160 -8.66 25.56 -2.16
N PRO A 161 -9.06 25.43 -0.87
CA PRO A 161 -8.90 26.50 0.12
C PRO A 161 -7.42 26.88 0.32
N ALA A 162 -7.16 28.11 0.79
CA ALA A 162 -5.79 28.59 1.02
C ALA A 162 -5.01 27.76 2.06
N SER A 163 -5.71 27.14 3.01
CA SER A 163 -5.15 26.26 4.04
C SER A 163 -4.95 24.81 3.55
N PHE A 164 -5.24 24.51 2.27
CA PHE A 164 -5.02 23.18 1.70
C PHE A 164 -3.56 22.96 1.34
N SER A 165 -2.96 21.92 1.91
CA SER A 165 -1.54 21.55 1.69
C SER A 165 -1.34 20.16 1.08
N GLY A 166 -2.41 19.57 0.48
CA GLY A 166 -2.33 18.27 -0.19
C GLY A 166 -2.87 17.10 0.63
N ALA A 167 -3.53 17.34 1.76
CA ALA A 167 -4.15 16.30 2.57
C ALA A 167 -5.37 15.69 1.86
N VAL A 168 -5.38 14.36 1.69
CA VAL A 168 -6.47 13.61 1.05
C VAL A 168 -6.89 12.46 1.96
N GLY A 169 -8.16 12.43 2.34
CA GLY A 169 -8.69 11.43 3.27
C GLY A 169 -9.85 11.97 4.09
N ASN A 170 -9.98 11.49 5.32
CA ASN A 170 -10.94 11.95 6.31
C ASN A 170 -10.21 12.25 7.61
N PHE A 171 -10.24 13.52 8.03
CA PHE A 171 -9.45 14.01 9.16
C PHE A 171 -10.28 14.81 10.14
N THR A 172 -9.79 14.86 11.37
CA THR A 172 -10.23 15.74 12.45
C THR A 172 -9.04 16.53 12.95
N MET A 173 -9.30 17.72 13.50
CA MET A 173 -8.29 18.57 14.11
C MET A 173 -8.69 18.93 15.52
N ASP A 174 -7.76 18.83 16.45
CA ASP A 174 -7.84 19.36 17.81
C ASP A 174 -6.68 20.33 18.02
N ALA A 175 -6.98 21.53 18.50
CA ALA A 175 -5.99 22.55 18.77
C ALA A 175 -6.06 22.97 20.24
N GLN A 176 -4.96 22.85 20.94
CA GLN A 176 -4.82 23.20 22.35
C GLN A 176 -3.95 24.44 22.48
N PHE A 177 -4.54 25.51 22.95
CA PHE A 177 -3.86 26.77 23.25
C PHE A 177 -3.38 26.74 24.72
N PRO A 178 -2.31 27.49 25.04
CA PRO A 178 -1.91 27.66 26.42
C PRO A 178 -2.98 28.45 27.21
N SER A 179 -2.76 28.62 28.49
CA SER A 179 -3.61 29.44 29.36
C SER A 179 -3.84 30.84 28.76
N GLU A 180 -5.03 31.43 28.96
CA GLU A 180 -5.36 32.79 28.52
C GLU A 180 -4.40 33.87 29.06
N ARG A 181 -3.68 33.59 30.14
CA ARG A 181 -2.68 34.48 30.73
C ARG A 181 -1.34 33.83 30.70
N ILE A 182 -0.42 34.45 29.97
CA ILE A 182 0.98 34.03 29.83
C ILE A 182 1.83 35.18 30.34
N ALA A 183 2.84 34.90 31.19
CA ALA A 183 3.76 35.93 31.65
C ALA A 183 4.60 36.41 30.43
N ALA A 184 4.85 37.72 30.38
CA ALA A 184 5.72 38.26 29.33
C ALA A 184 7.14 37.67 29.46
N ASN A 185 7.78 37.40 28.32
CA ASN A 185 9.05 36.73 28.19
C ASN A 185 9.11 35.28 28.70
N SER A 186 7.97 34.65 28.95
CA SER A 186 7.87 33.20 29.21
C SER A 186 7.55 32.42 27.95
N GLY A 187 8.04 31.17 27.89
CA GLY A 187 7.73 30.25 26.81
C GLY A 187 6.33 29.65 26.96
N ALA A 188 5.64 29.52 25.84
CA ALA A 188 4.36 28.82 25.75
C ALA A 188 4.33 27.97 24.46
N THR A 189 3.38 27.04 24.36
CA THR A 189 3.26 26.15 23.20
C THR A 189 1.80 26.01 22.81
N VAL A 190 1.51 26.15 21.53
CA VAL A 190 0.25 25.71 20.94
C VAL A 190 0.45 24.32 20.38
N THR A 191 -0.48 23.42 20.61
CA THR A 191 -0.45 22.05 20.10
C THR A 191 -1.62 21.84 19.14
N VAL A 192 -1.32 21.43 17.90
CA VAL A 192 -2.32 21.07 16.91
C VAL A 192 -2.18 19.60 16.57
N LYS A 193 -3.23 18.83 16.81
CA LYS A 193 -3.29 17.40 16.51
C LYS A 193 -4.24 17.14 15.37
N ILE A 194 -3.75 16.53 14.29
CA ILE A 194 -4.55 16.07 13.16
C ILE A 194 -4.62 14.56 13.21
N SER A 195 -5.85 14.03 13.29
CA SER A 195 -6.11 12.59 13.38
C SER A 195 -7.02 12.15 12.25
N GLY A 196 -6.86 10.91 11.76
CA GLY A 196 -7.74 10.41 10.71
C GLY A 196 -7.15 9.30 9.88
N THR A 197 -7.72 9.13 8.67
CA THR A 197 -7.30 8.11 7.69
C THR A 197 -7.15 8.74 6.31
N GLY A 198 -6.04 8.44 5.65
CA GLY A 198 -5.72 9.00 4.34
C GLY A 198 -4.21 9.05 4.11
N ASN A 199 -3.73 10.13 3.50
CA ASN A 199 -2.29 10.36 3.30
C ASN A 199 -1.62 11.08 4.49
N LEU A 200 -1.94 10.66 5.71
CA LEU A 200 -1.56 11.34 6.96
C LEU A 200 -0.06 11.62 7.09
N THR A 201 0.80 10.73 6.58
CA THR A 201 2.26 10.93 6.57
C THR A 201 2.69 12.18 5.80
N PHE A 202 1.90 12.64 4.82
CA PHE A 202 2.20 13.81 3.99
C PHE A 202 1.55 15.09 4.52
N VAL A 203 0.73 15.01 5.57
CA VAL A 203 0.09 16.18 6.18
C VAL A 203 1.15 17.09 6.77
N GLN A 204 1.17 18.34 6.32
CA GLN A 204 2.09 19.37 6.81
C GLN A 204 1.49 20.11 8.02
N ALA A 205 2.36 20.74 8.80
CA ALA A 205 1.97 21.59 9.92
C ALA A 205 1.07 22.73 9.44
N PRO A 206 -0.17 22.88 9.96
CA PRO A 206 -1.00 24.03 9.68
C PRO A 206 -0.31 25.33 10.04
N LYS A 207 -0.64 26.40 9.32
CA LYS A 207 -0.13 27.72 9.66
C LYS A 207 -0.77 28.20 10.97
N LEU A 208 0.07 28.54 11.94
CA LEU A 208 -0.38 29.18 13.18
C LEU A 208 -0.24 30.71 13.05
N PRO A 209 -1.35 31.47 13.00
CA PRO A 209 -1.33 32.92 12.81
C PRO A 209 -1.08 33.67 14.13
N LEU A 210 0.14 33.59 14.66
CA LEU A 210 0.50 34.36 15.85
C LEU A 210 0.88 35.79 15.50
N PRO A 211 0.60 36.78 16.39
CA PRO A 211 1.02 38.16 16.25
C PRO A 211 2.54 38.31 16.07
N THR A 212 2.98 39.34 15.37
CA THR A 212 4.41 39.59 15.09
C THR A 212 5.25 39.86 16.33
N SER A 213 4.62 40.27 17.44
CA SER A 213 5.26 40.41 18.75
C SER A 213 5.60 39.12 19.45
N PHE A 214 5.18 37.98 18.87
CA PHE A 214 5.47 36.65 19.40
C PHE A 214 6.65 36.05 18.63
N GLU A 215 7.70 35.73 19.35
CA GLU A 215 8.87 35.05 18.79
C GLU A 215 8.55 33.56 18.66
N GLN A 216 8.46 33.09 17.41
CA GLN A 216 8.12 31.71 17.09
C GLN A 216 9.38 30.88 16.87
N TYR A 217 9.35 29.64 17.32
CA TYR A 217 10.43 28.67 17.15
C TYR A 217 10.01 27.56 16.18
N ASN A 218 10.96 26.66 15.87
CA ASN A 218 10.72 25.54 14.98
C ASN A 218 9.61 24.64 15.50
N VAL A 219 8.69 24.29 14.61
CA VAL A 219 7.60 23.36 14.90
C VAL A 219 8.16 21.96 15.14
N LYS A 220 7.80 21.36 16.25
CA LYS A 220 8.12 19.96 16.56
C LYS A 220 6.97 19.08 16.13
N THR A 221 7.27 18.01 15.41
CA THR A 221 6.29 17.04 14.93
C THR A 221 6.46 15.72 15.64
N THR A 222 5.36 15.18 16.16
CA THR A 222 5.27 13.81 16.66
C THR A 222 4.13 13.09 15.94
N GLU A 223 4.27 11.78 15.75
CA GLU A 223 3.23 11.00 15.05
C GLU A 223 3.08 9.61 15.65
N SER A 224 1.87 9.08 15.53
CA SER A 224 1.55 7.67 15.76
C SER A 224 0.72 7.19 14.59
N ILE A 225 1.32 6.35 13.76
CA ILE A 225 0.79 5.95 12.47
C ILE A 225 0.67 4.44 12.41
N ASN A 226 -0.49 3.98 11.95
CA ASN A 226 -0.75 2.60 11.59
C ASN A 226 -1.04 2.50 10.10
N THR A 227 -0.34 1.58 9.42
CA THR A 227 -0.49 1.36 7.97
C THR A 227 -1.20 0.03 7.72
N SER A 228 -2.20 0.05 6.83
CA SER A 228 -2.99 -1.12 6.45
C SER A 228 -3.40 -1.03 4.97
N ALA A 229 -4.01 -2.09 4.45
CA ALA A 229 -4.58 -2.11 3.10
C ALA A 229 -5.66 -1.01 2.85
N ALA A 230 -6.29 -0.52 3.92
CA ALA A 230 -7.29 0.56 3.85
C ALA A 230 -6.67 1.97 3.78
N GLY A 231 -5.37 2.09 4.03
CA GLY A 231 -4.65 3.35 4.07
C GLY A 231 -3.86 3.56 5.36
N ILE A 232 -3.31 4.74 5.51
CA ILE A 232 -2.61 5.19 6.72
C ILE A 232 -3.62 5.83 7.65
N SER A 233 -3.61 5.42 8.93
CA SER A 233 -4.45 5.95 9.99
C SER A 233 -3.63 6.31 11.23
N GLY A 234 -4.20 7.14 12.11
CA GLY A 234 -3.54 7.57 13.32
C GLY A 234 -3.57 9.08 13.51
N TYR A 235 -2.48 9.66 13.97
CA TYR A 235 -2.37 11.10 14.12
C TYR A 235 -0.97 11.65 13.85
N ARG A 236 -0.91 12.94 13.48
CA ARG A 236 0.26 13.82 13.54
C ARG A 236 -0.04 14.98 14.46
N GLN A 237 0.89 15.28 15.35
CA GLN A 237 0.80 16.37 16.31
C GLN A 237 1.94 17.36 16.07
N PHE A 238 1.58 18.63 16.01
CA PHE A 238 2.46 19.75 15.77
C PHE A 238 2.50 20.64 16.99
N GLU A 239 3.67 20.84 17.56
CA GLU A 239 3.91 21.72 18.70
C GLU A 239 4.58 22.99 18.19
N TYR A 240 3.99 24.14 18.50
CA TYR A 240 4.44 25.47 18.10
C TYR A 240 4.90 26.22 19.32
N PRO A 241 6.18 26.13 19.69
CA PRO A 241 6.72 26.89 20.81
C PRO A 241 6.88 28.35 20.42
N PHE A 242 6.56 29.26 21.36
CA PHE A 242 6.72 30.68 21.18
C PHE A 242 7.01 31.39 22.49
N ILE A 243 7.49 32.65 22.41
CA ILE A 243 7.66 33.56 23.54
C ILE A 243 6.94 34.85 23.21
N ALA A 244 6.00 35.28 24.09
CA ALA A 244 5.37 36.59 24.00
C ALA A 244 6.33 37.65 24.58
N ARG A 245 6.87 38.54 23.73
CA ARG A 245 7.87 39.52 24.13
C ARG A 245 7.29 40.82 24.70
N ALA A 246 6.05 41.14 24.35
CA ALA A 246 5.41 42.37 24.79
C ALA A 246 4.14 42.05 25.61
N GLU A 247 3.89 42.88 26.62
CA GLU A 247 2.64 42.87 27.35
C GLU A 247 1.49 43.41 26.48
N GLY A 248 0.30 42.86 26.65
CA GLY A 248 -0.89 43.26 25.91
C GLY A 248 -1.96 42.18 25.86
N THR A 249 -3.08 42.51 25.25
CA THR A 249 -4.12 41.56 24.89
C THR A 249 -4.07 41.31 23.40
N TYR A 250 -3.92 40.05 23.02
CA TYR A 250 -3.78 39.63 21.63
C TYR A 250 -4.91 38.70 21.26
N GLU A 251 -5.49 38.93 20.10
CA GLU A 251 -6.44 38.01 19.47
C GLU A 251 -5.67 37.13 18.50
N VAL A 252 -5.81 35.80 18.64
CA VAL A 252 -5.19 34.81 17.74
C VAL A 252 -6.28 34.27 16.84
N GLU A 253 -6.07 34.42 15.53
CA GLU A 253 -7.02 33.85 14.55
C GLU A 253 -7.05 32.33 14.63
N PRO A 254 -8.20 31.69 14.31
CA PRO A 254 -8.31 30.25 14.30
C PRO A 254 -7.27 29.58 13.40
N VAL A 255 -6.69 28.48 13.85
CA VAL A 255 -5.89 27.60 13.00
C VAL A 255 -6.81 26.90 12.02
N GLU A 256 -6.49 26.98 10.75
CA GLU A 256 -7.23 26.33 9.69
C GLU A 256 -6.46 25.16 9.10
N PHE A 257 -7.15 24.05 8.90
CA PHE A 257 -6.64 22.87 8.18
C PHE A 257 -7.65 22.41 7.15
N SER A 258 -7.24 22.34 5.89
CA SER A 258 -8.10 21.86 4.80
C SER A 258 -7.60 20.56 4.22
N TYR A 259 -8.53 19.69 3.86
CA TYR A 259 -8.26 18.42 3.20
C TYR A 259 -9.30 18.14 2.12
N PHE A 260 -8.97 17.27 1.18
CA PHE A 260 -9.93 16.76 0.20
C PHE A 260 -10.50 15.42 0.69
N ASP A 261 -11.83 15.33 0.77
CA ASP A 261 -12.54 14.09 1.07
C ASP A 261 -12.95 13.38 -0.24
N PRO A 262 -12.29 12.26 -0.61
CA PRO A 262 -12.59 11.56 -1.86
C PRO A 262 -14.00 10.97 -1.90
N SER A 263 -14.57 10.63 -0.74
CA SER A 263 -15.91 10.05 -0.64
C SER A 263 -17.00 11.07 -0.93
N ARG A 264 -16.77 12.32 -0.52
CA ARG A 264 -17.66 13.46 -0.75
C ARG A 264 -17.32 14.24 -2.01
N MET A 265 -16.12 14.00 -2.56
CA MET A 265 -15.56 14.74 -3.70
C MET A 265 -15.49 16.26 -3.45
N GLN A 266 -15.17 16.68 -2.23
CA GLN A 266 -15.12 18.09 -1.82
C GLN A 266 -13.99 18.37 -0.85
N TYR A 267 -13.56 19.64 -0.83
CA TYR A 267 -12.68 20.15 0.19
C TYR A 267 -13.43 20.42 1.49
N MET A 268 -12.84 19.99 2.58
CA MET A 268 -13.33 20.23 3.94
C MET A 268 -12.31 21.12 4.65
N THR A 269 -12.79 22.15 5.35
CA THR A 269 -11.95 23.02 6.18
C THR A 269 -12.34 22.89 7.64
N LEU A 270 -11.38 22.54 8.47
CA LEU A 270 -11.49 22.49 9.92
C LEU A 270 -10.87 23.76 10.49
N LYS A 271 -11.52 24.32 11.52
CA LYS A 271 -11.07 25.51 12.25
C LYS A 271 -10.95 25.19 13.72
N SER A 272 -9.88 25.69 14.38
CA SER A 272 -9.81 25.64 15.83
C SER A 272 -10.90 26.54 16.44
N LYS A 273 -11.24 26.24 17.67
CA LYS A 273 -12.09 27.10 18.50
C LYS A 273 -11.31 28.30 18.96
#